data_8723cd00acf3d1c08c068d25c7abb6b7
#
_entry.id   8723cd00acf3d1c08c068d25c7abb6b7
#
_cell.length_a   1.000
_cell.length_b   1.000
_cell.length_c   1.000
_cell.angle_alpha   90.00
_cell.angle_beta   90.00
_cell.angle_gamma   90.00
#
_symmetry.space_group_name_H-M   'P 1'
#
loop_
_entity.id
_entity.type
_entity.pdbx_description
1 polymer ?
#
loop_
_entity_poly.entity_id
_entity_poly.type
_entity_poly.pdbx_seq_one_letter_code
_entity_poly.pdbx_strand_id
1 'polypeptide(L)'
;MRRSRFVVFVSSLLLAVGTALTGAATAQASSLAPTGGYAALGDSYSSGVGAGSYISSSGDCKRSTKAYPYLWAAAHSPSTFDFTACSGARTGDVLSGQLGPLSSATALVSLSVGGNDAGFADVMTTCVTQSDSACVSRINTARAYVDSTLPGKLDSVYSAISSKAPNAHVVVLGYPRFYQLGTTCLGLSETKRKAINDASDHLNTAIAKRAANHGFTFGDVRGTFTGHEICSGDSWLHSVNWLDIGESYHPKAPGQSGGYLPVLNAND
;
A
#
# COMPACT_ATOMS: atom_id res chain seq x y z
N MET A 1 62.69 83.56 1.28
CA MET A 1 62.43 82.31 0.61
C MET A 1 62.05 81.25 1.63
N ARG A 2 60.77 81.03 1.93
CA ARG A 2 60.28 80.03 2.88
C ARG A 2 59.43 79.04 2.13
N ARG A 3 59.84 77.77 2.15
CA ARG A 3 59.06 76.66 1.52
C ARG A 3 58.10 76.16 2.54
N SER A 4 56.82 76.24 2.22
CA SER A 4 55.73 75.67 3.03
C SER A 4 55.57 74.19 2.66
N ARG A 5 55.60 73.26 3.62
CA ARG A 5 55.31 71.86 3.45
C ARG A 5 53.85 71.60 3.80
N PHE A 6 53.05 71.23 2.80
CA PHE A 6 51.72 70.71 3.03
C PHE A 6 51.80 69.21 3.40
N VAL A 7 51.26 68.91 4.54
CA VAL A 7 51.08 67.52 4.98
C VAL A 7 49.66 67.11 4.60
N VAL A 8 49.56 66.09 3.74
CA VAL A 8 48.27 65.50 3.32
C VAL A 8 47.99 64.31 4.27
N PHE A 9 46.93 64.43 5.05
CA PHE A 9 46.39 63.29 5.82
C PHE A 9 45.50 62.46 4.89
N VAL A 10 45.92 61.21 4.65
CA VAL A 10 45.08 60.20 3.99
C VAL A 10 44.33 59.44 5.06
N SER A 11 43.03 59.72 5.16
CA SER A 11 42.13 58.98 6.00
C SER A 11 41.68 57.69 5.31
N SER A 12 42.20 56.56 5.74
CA SER A 12 41.79 55.22 5.26
C SER A 12 40.45 54.84 5.91
N LEU A 13 39.36 54.84 5.12
CA LEU A 13 38.06 54.36 5.51
C LEU A 13 38.02 52.84 5.29
N LEU A 14 38.13 52.04 6.33
CA LEU A 14 37.91 50.59 6.32
C LEU A 14 36.41 50.28 6.24
N LEU A 15 35.92 49.90 5.07
CA LEU A 15 34.59 49.32 4.89
C LEU A 15 34.63 47.87 5.35
N ALA A 16 34.07 47.58 6.53
CA ALA A 16 33.80 46.20 6.95
C ALA A 16 32.54 45.68 6.25
N VAL A 17 32.69 44.83 5.24
CA VAL A 17 31.61 44.09 4.60
C VAL A 17 31.26 42.92 5.49
N GLY A 18 30.20 43.07 6.29
CA GLY A 18 29.62 41.99 7.08
C GLY A 18 28.79 41.09 6.16
N THR A 19 29.30 39.91 5.81
CA THR A 19 28.52 38.84 5.15
C THR A 19 27.59 38.23 6.18
N ALA A 20 26.30 38.64 6.18
CA ALA A 20 25.25 37.93 6.88
C ALA A 20 24.98 36.59 6.18
N LEU A 21 25.49 35.49 6.75
CA LEU A 21 25.05 34.15 6.39
C LEU A 21 23.62 33.96 6.91
N THR A 22 22.63 34.19 6.05
CA THR A 22 21.24 33.74 6.29
C THR A 22 21.22 32.21 6.12
N GLY A 23 21.41 31.51 7.21
CA GLY A 23 21.13 30.07 7.27
C GLY A 23 19.64 29.87 7.02
N ALA A 24 19.27 29.41 5.81
CA ALA A 24 17.95 28.88 5.55
C ALA A 24 17.81 27.59 6.39
N ALA A 25 17.19 27.70 7.57
CA ALA A 25 16.72 26.55 8.29
C ALA A 25 15.65 25.88 7.42
N THR A 26 16.00 24.76 6.79
CA THR A 26 15.00 23.86 6.21
C THR A 26 14.14 23.38 7.37
N ALA A 27 12.93 23.93 7.48
CA ALA A 27 11.90 23.37 8.33
C ALA A 27 11.62 21.95 7.82
N GLN A 28 12.23 20.93 8.44
CA GLN A 28 11.75 19.58 8.32
C GLN A 28 10.34 19.60 8.91
N ALA A 29 9.34 19.44 8.05
CA ALA A 29 8.01 19.11 8.50
C ALA A 29 8.14 17.77 9.21
N SER A 30 8.22 17.78 10.53
CA SER A 30 7.98 16.58 11.32
C SER A 30 6.55 16.20 11.02
N SER A 31 6.34 15.13 10.28
CA SER A 31 5.04 14.47 10.25
C SER A 31 4.75 14.08 11.69
N LEU A 32 3.86 14.82 12.34
CA LEU A 32 3.34 14.42 13.63
C LEU A 32 2.65 13.09 13.40
N ALA A 33 3.22 12.01 13.93
CA ALA A 33 2.54 10.72 13.96
C ALA A 33 1.12 10.95 14.49
N PRO A 34 0.09 10.33 13.89
CA PRO A 34 -1.26 10.52 14.36
C PRO A 34 -1.32 10.18 15.85
N THR A 35 -1.70 11.15 16.68
CA THR A 35 -1.78 11.00 18.15
C THR A 35 -2.92 10.06 18.57
N GLY A 36 -3.64 9.45 17.62
CA GLY A 36 -4.77 8.55 17.78
C GLY A 36 -4.48 7.08 17.48
N GLY A 37 -5.53 6.26 17.50
CA GLY A 37 -5.45 4.84 17.21
C GLY A 37 -5.26 4.53 15.72
N TYR A 38 -4.59 3.43 15.43
CA TYR A 38 -4.47 2.86 14.09
C TYR A 38 -5.22 1.52 14.00
N ALA A 39 -6.10 1.37 13.01
CA ALA A 39 -6.79 0.13 12.70
C ALA A 39 -6.39 -0.38 11.31
N ALA A 40 -5.88 -1.60 11.25
CA ALA A 40 -5.51 -2.28 10.01
C ALA A 40 -6.53 -3.38 9.70
N LEU A 41 -7.31 -3.14 8.67
CA LEU A 41 -8.40 -3.99 8.18
C LEU A 41 -7.98 -4.66 6.87
N GLY A 42 -8.83 -5.53 6.36
CA GLY A 42 -8.74 -6.03 5.00
C GLY A 42 -8.46 -7.51 4.91
N ASP A 43 -7.88 -7.89 3.77
CA ASP A 43 -7.65 -9.27 3.37
C ASP A 43 -6.21 -9.79 3.66
N SER A 44 -5.80 -10.81 2.94
CA SER A 44 -4.48 -11.44 3.08
C SER A 44 -3.30 -10.51 2.75
N TYR A 45 -3.48 -9.50 1.91
CA TYR A 45 -2.42 -8.53 1.61
C TYR A 45 -2.18 -7.59 2.79
N SER A 46 -3.24 -7.19 3.47
CA SER A 46 -3.14 -6.42 4.72
C SER A 46 -2.70 -7.29 5.90
N SER A 47 -3.17 -8.55 6.01
CA SER A 47 -2.75 -9.43 7.10
C SER A 47 -1.28 -9.88 6.99
N GLY A 48 -0.70 -9.85 5.78
CA GLY A 48 0.70 -10.19 5.52
C GLY A 48 0.92 -11.67 5.24
N VAL A 49 -0.05 -12.35 4.62
CA VAL A 49 0.14 -13.72 4.10
C VAL A 49 1.33 -13.70 3.14
N GLY A 50 2.19 -14.72 3.21
CA GLY A 50 3.41 -14.82 2.41
C GLY A 50 4.65 -14.16 3.03
N ALA A 51 4.49 -13.30 4.06
CA ALA A 51 5.62 -12.64 4.71
C ALA A 51 6.28 -13.48 5.82
N GLY A 52 5.66 -14.59 6.22
CA GLY A 52 6.10 -15.40 7.36
C GLY A 52 5.92 -14.70 8.71
N SER A 53 6.52 -15.24 9.76
CA SER A 53 6.45 -14.65 11.12
C SER A 53 5.02 -14.34 11.59
N TYR A 54 4.15 -15.33 11.42
CA TYR A 54 2.72 -15.17 11.77
C TYR A 54 2.52 -15.10 13.29
N ILE A 55 1.61 -14.23 13.71
CA ILE A 55 1.15 -14.09 15.09
C ILE A 55 0.26 -15.29 15.41
N SER A 56 0.69 -16.16 16.31
CA SER A 56 0.01 -17.44 16.59
C SER A 56 -1.45 -17.25 17.02
N SER A 57 -1.76 -16.20 17.80
CA SER A 57 -3.13 -15.88 18.23
C SER A 57 -4.03 -15.41 17.08
N SER A 58 -3.50 -15.17 15.90
CA SER A 58 -4.30 -14.77 14.73
C SER A 58 -4.95 -15.95 13.99
N GLY A 59 -4.53 -17.19 14.28
CA GLY A 59 -5.07 -18.39 13.64
C GLY A 59 -5.07 -18.31 12.12
N ASP A 60 -6.20 -18.63 11.51
CA ASP A 60 -6.38 -18.65 10.06
C ASP A 60 -6.30 -17.26 9.40
N CYS A 61 -6.38 -16.17 10.17
CA CYS A 61 -6.16 -14.84 9.63
C CYS A 61 -4.73 -14.59 9.19
N LYS A 62 -3.76 -15.41 9.65
CA LYS A 62 -2.34 -15.34 9.27
C LYS A 62 -1.77 -13.91 9.34
N ARG A 63 -2.08 -13.16 10.40
CA ARG A 63 -1.49 -11.84 10.62
C ARG A 63 0.00 -11.96 10.89
N SER A 64 0.82 -11.18 10.16
CA SER A 64 2.28 -11.26 10.24
C SER A 64 2.87 -10.06 10.95
N THR A 65 3.91 -10.27 11.77
CA THR A 65 4.73 -9.19 12.32
C THR A 65 5.60 -8.51 11.26
N LYS A 66 5.65 -9.06 10.03
CA LYS A 66 6.30 -8.47 8.85
C LYS A 66 5.31 -7.83 7.88
N ALA A 67 4.01 -7.82 8.20
CA ALA A 67 3.01 -7.11 7.42
C ALA A 67 3.20 -5.58 7.53
N TYR A 68 2.91 -4.86 6.45
CA TYR A 68 3.07 -3.40 6.42
C TYR A 68 2.36 -2.67 7.58
N PRO A 69 1.17 -3.11 8.05
CA PRO A 69 0.53 -2.43 9.16
C PRO A 69 1.30 -2.60 10.47
N TYR A 70 1.83 -3.80 10.70
CA TYR A 70 2.63 -4.06 11.91
C TYR A 70 3.94 -3.27 11.90
N LEU A 71 4.60 -3.21 10.72
CA LEU A 71 5.83 -2.42 10.56
C LEU A 71 5.57 -0.93 10.76
N TRP A 72 4.47 -0.42 10.23
CA TRP A 72 4.06 0.97 10.41
C TRP A 72 3.80 1.27 11.89
N ALA A 73 3.01 0.45 12.56
CA ALA A 73 2.69 0.63 13.99
C ALA A 73 3.95 0.58 14.87
N ALA A 74 4.90 -0.30 14.57
CA ALA A 74 6.17 -0.39 15.29
C ALA A 74 7.03 0.88 15.12
N ALA A 75 6.98 1.53 13.96
CA ALA A 75 7.75 2.74 13.67
C ALA A 75 7.10 4.02 14.24
N HIS A 76 5.77 4.09 14.29
CA HIS A 76 5.02 5.32 14.61
C HIS A 76 4.41 5.31 16.01
N SER A 77 4.34 4.15 16.69
CA SER A 77 3.82 4.02 18.06
C SER A 77 2.44 4.68 18.26
N PRO A 78 1.40 4.32 17.46
CA PRO A 78 0.06 4.87 17.64
C PRO A 78 -0.47 4.57 19.06
N SER A 79 -1.44 5.36 19.54
CA SER A 79 -2.02 5.19 20.89
C SER A 79 -2.67 3.81 21.09
N THR A 80 -3.24 3.24 20.03
CA THR A 80 -3.71 1.84 19.94
C THR A 80 -3.38 1.29 18.55
N PHE A 81 -3.16 -0.03 18.46
CA PHE A 81 -3.00 -0.72 17.19
C PHE A 81 -3.95 -1.90 17.12
N ASP A 82 -4.98 -1.77 16.30
CA ASP A 82 -6.02 -2.78 16.09
C ASP A 82 -5.78 -3.50 14.75
N PHE A 83 -5.19 -4.68 14.81
CA PHE A 83 -4.86 -5.47 13.62
C PHE A 83 -5.91 -6.54 13.38
N THR A 84 -6.97 -6.24 12.64
CA THR A 84 -8.10 -7.13 12.38
C THR A 84 -8.15 -7.71 10.97
N ALA A 85 -7.23 -7.33 10.08
CA ALA A 85 -7.11 -7.93 8.74
C ALA A 85 -7.04 -9.46 8.81
N CYS A 86 -7.66 -10.14 7.85
CA CYS A 86 -7.79 -11.59 7.87
C CYS A 86 -7.62 -12.21 6.47
N SER A 87 -6.82 -13.27 6.38
CA SER A 87 -6.62 -14.04 5.14
C SER A 87 -7.96 -14.45 4.55
N GLY A 88 -8.14 -14.28 3.23
CA GLY A 88 -9.35 -14.65 2.51
C GLY A 88 -10.54 -13.71 2.69
N ALA A 89 -10.43 -12.66 3.51
CA ALA A 89 -11.55 -11.77 3.79
C ALA A 89 -12.09 -11.10 2.52
N ARG A 90 -13.40 -11.05 2.43
CA ARG A 90 -14.20 -10.31 1.44
C ARG A 90 -14.79 -9.07 2.10
N THR A 91 -15.40 -8.22 1.33
CA THR A 91 -16.10 -7.01 1.84
C THR A 91 -17.12 -7.33 2.94
N GLY A 92 -17.86 -8.44 2.82
CA GLY A 92 -18.79 -8.91 3.84
C GLY A 92 -18.11 -9.30 5.16
N ASP A 93 -16.93 -9.89 5.10
CA ASP A 93 -16.17 -10.30 6.28
C ASP A 93 -15.59 -9.08 7.01
N VAL A 94 -15.14 -8.08 6.26
CA VAL A 94 -14.72 -6.79 6.84
C VAL A 94 -15.88 -6.15 7.60
N LEU A 95 -17.06 -6.08 6.99
CA LEU A 95 -18.26 -5.50 7.62
C LEU A 95 -18.67 -6.24 8.91
N SER A 96 -18.66 -7.57 8.89
CA SER A 96 -19.18 -8.38 10.00
C SER A 96 -18.16 -8.61 11.12
N GLY A 97 -16.84 -8.62 10.80
CA GLY A 97 -15.82 -9.12 11.74
C GLY A 97 -14.68 -8.17 12.06
N GLN A 98 -14.45 -7.11 11.26
CA GLN A 98 -13.22 -6.32 11.43
C GLN A 98 -13.44 -4.90 11.97
N LEU A 99 -14.65 -4.37 11.93
CA LEU A 99 -14.95 -2.97 12.29
C LEU A 99 -15.20 -2.75 13.79
N GLY A 100 -15.09 -3.79 14.61
CA GLY A 100 -15.35 -3.71 16.05
C GLY A 100 -14.53 -2.65 16.79
N PRO A 101 -13.20 -2.57 16.56
CA PRO A 101 -12.33 -1.63 17.26
C PRO A 101 -12.46 -0.17 16.82
N LEU A 102 -13.08 0.11 15.66
CA LEU A 102 -13.20 1.47 15.14
C LEU A 102 -14.01 2.37 16.04
N SER A 103 -13.51 3.56 16.28
CA SER A 103 -14.16 4.60 17.10
C SER A 103 -13.77 6.01 16.62
N SER A 104 -14.36 7.03 17.22
CA SER A 104 -13.95 8.44 16.97
C SER A 104 -12.51 8.76 17.39
N ALA A 105 -11.86 7.89 18.18
CA ALA A 105 -10.45 7.99 18.55
C ALA A 105 -9.50 7.32 17.53
N THR A 106 -10.04 6.59 16.55
CA THR A 106 -9.25 6.03 15.45
C THR A 106 -8.82 7.18 14.52
N ALA A 107 -7.50 7.37 14.38
CA ALA A 107 -6.93 8.45 13.55
C ALA A 107 -6.52 7.94 12.16
N LEU A 108 -6.09 6.68 12.06
CA LEU A 108 -5.68 6.07 10.79
C LEU A 108 -6.40 4.73 10.60
N VAL A 109 -6.87 4.50 9.38
CA VAL A 109 -7.36 3.18 8.94
C VAL A 109 -6.62 2.83 7.65
N SER A 110 -6.07 1.62 7.55
CA SER A 110 -5.59 1.07 6.27
C SER A 110 -6.30 -0.22 5.94
N LEU A 111 -6.55 -0.47 4.64
CA LEU A 111 -7.14 -1.73 4.21
C LEU A 111 -6.83 -2.05 2.75
N SER A 112 -6.77 -3.36 2.44
CA SER A 112 -6.91 -3.92 1.09
C SER A 112 -8.12 -4.84 1.08
N VAL A 113 -9.02 -4.74 0.11
CA VAL A 113 -10.21 -5.60 -0.01
C VAL A 113 -10.80 -5.55 -1.41
N GLY A 114 -11.44 -6.64 -1.82
CA GLY A 114 -12.16 -6.74 -3.09
C GLY A 114 -11.61 -7.81 -4.04
N GLY A 115 -10.34 -8.21 -3.91
CA GLY A 115 -9.76 -9.28 -4.72
C GLY A 115 -10.46 -10.63 -4.52
N ASN A 116 -10.75 -10.98 -3.27
CA ASN A 116 -11.48 -12.22 -2.94
C ASN A 116 -12.94 -12.18 -3.37
N ASP A 117 -13.59 -11.00 -3.33
CA ASP A 117 -14.95 -10.82 -3.85
C ASP A 117 -15.00 -11.10 -5.35
N ALA A 118 -14.00 -10.65 -6.11
CA ALA A 118 -13.86 -10.90 -7.54
C ALA A 118 -13.46 -12.34 -7.89
N GLY A 119 -13.18 -13.19 -6.89
CA GLY A 119 -12.83 -14.60 -7.08
C GLY A 119 -11.38 -14.82 -7.49
N PHE A 120 -10.44 -14.10 -6.88
CA PHE A 120 -9.01 -14.16 -7.18
C PHE A 120 -8.45 -15.60 -7.19
N ALA A 121 -8.74 -16.39 -6.16
CA ALA A 121 -8.25 -17.78 -6.07
C ALA A 121 -8.71 -18.65 -7.24
N ASP A 122 -9.99 -18.52 -7.64
CA ASP A 122 -10.55 -19.28 -8.79
C ASP A 122 -9.95 -18.83 -10.12
N VAL A 123 -9.70 -17.52 -10.27
CA VAL A 123 -9.00 -16.96 -11.44
C VAL A 123 -7.61 -17.60 -11.55
N MET A 124 -6.84 -17.55 -10.47
CA MET A 124 -5.47 -18.06 -10.47
C MET A 124 -5.43 -19.57 -10.67
N THR A 125 -6.31 -20.33 -10.03
CA THR A 125 -6.45 -21.79 -10.24
C THR A 125 -6.74 -22.11 -11.70
N THR A 126 -7.71 -21.41 -12.32
CA THR A 126 -8.05 -21.61 -13.74
C THR A 126 -6.86 -21.26 -14.63
N CYS A 127 -6.17 -20.14 -14.38
CA CYS A 127 -5.04 -19.73 -15.19
C CYS A 127 -3.85 -20.69 -15.08
N VAL A 128 -3.61 -21.28 -13.90
CA VAL A 128 -2.52 -22.25 -13.69
C VAL A 128 -2.84 -23.59 -14.35
N THR A 129 -4.09 -24.07 -14.25
CA THR A 129 -4.43 -25.45 -14.59
C THR A 129 -5.07 -25.64 -15.95
N GLN A 130 -5.59 -24.58 -16.59
CA GLN A 130 -6.36 -24.70 -17.83
C GLN A 130 -5.71 -23.93 -19.00
N SER A 131 -6.37 -23.92 -20.16
CA SER A 131 -5.88 -23.24 -21.36
C SER A 131 -5.86 -21.70 -21.23
N ASP A 132 -5.17 -21.02 -22.16
CA ASP A 132 -5.16 -19.56 -22.23
C ASP A 132 -6.58 -19.00 -22.40
N SER A 133 -7.39 -19.62 -23.26
CA SER A 133 -8.76 -19.18 -23.49
C SER A 133 -9.65 -19.32 -22.25
N ALA A 134 -9.50 -20.40 -21.49
CA ALA A 134 -10.23 -20.60 -20.23
C ALA A 134 -9.81 -19.59 -19.17
N CYS A 135 -8.52 -19.33 -19.04
CA CYS A 135 -8.00 -18.30 -18.16
C CYS A 135 -8.56 -16.90 -18.47
N VAL A 136 -8.47 -16.49 -19.75
CA VAL A 136 -9.00 -15.18 -20.19
C VAL A 136 -10.52 -15.09 -19.98
N SER A 137 -11.27 -16.16 -20.26
CA SER A 137 -12.72 -16.21 -20.04
C SER A 137 -13.05 -16.05 -18.54
N ARG A 138 -12.33 -16.75 -17.64
CA ARG A 138 -12.53 -16.63 -16.20
C ARG A 138 -12.19 -15.22 -15.67
N ILE A 139 -11.12 -14.61 -16.20
CA ILE A 139 -10.75 -13.22 -15.91
C ILE A 139 -11.86 -12.26 -16.36
N ASN A 140 -12.42 -12.43 -17.54
CA ASN A 140 -13.52 -11.57 -18.03
C ASN A 140 -14.75 -11.66 -17.12
N THR A 141 -15.07 -12.84 -16.58
CA THR A 141 -16.13 -13.01 -15.58
C THR A 141 -15.82 -12.23 -14.30
N ALA A 142 -14.56 -12.28 -13.82
CA ALA A 142 -14.14 -11.51 -12.66
C ALA A 142 -14.22 -9.98 -12.90
N ARG A 143 -13.82 -9.52 -14.08
CA ARG A 143 -13.91 -8.09 -14.46
C ARG A 143 -15.37 -7.62 -14.52
N ALA A 144 -16.28 -8.41 -15.08
CA ALA A 144 -17.71 -8.10 -15.09
C ALA A 144 -18.27 -7.97 -13.67
N TYR A 145 -17.81 -8.81 -12.74
CA TYR A 145 -18.17 -8.67 -11.32
C TYR A 145 -17.61 -7.37 -10.69
N VAL A 146 -16.36 -7.02 -11.02
CA VAL A 146 -15.72 -5.77 -10.58
C VAL A 146 -16.48 -4.54 -11.09
N ASP A 147 -17.04 -4.61 -12.30
CA ASP A 147 -17.81 -3.49 -12.87
C ASP A 147 -19.21 -3.35 -12.30
N SER A 148 -19.89 -4.48 -12.05
CA SER A 148 -21.34 -4.49 -11.76
C SER A 148 -21.67 -4.63 -10.27
N THR A 149 -20.90 -5.41 -9.52
CA THR A 149 -21.26 -5.87 -8.17
C THR A 149 -20.35 -5.31 -7.10
N LEU A 150 -19.04 -5.33 -7.33
CA LEU A 150 -18.05 -4.91 -6.35
C LEU A 150 -18.21 -3.44 -5.89
N PRO A 151 -18.56 -2.47 -6.75
CA PRO A 151 -18.68 -1.07 -6.34
C PRO A 151 -19.60 -0.85 -5.14
N GLY A 152 -20.81 -1.41 -5.17
CA GLY A 152 -21.78 -1.29 -4.06
C GLY A 152 -21.31 -1.97 -2.77
N LYS A 153 -20.53 -3.07 -2.90
CA LYS A 153 -19.94 -3.74 -1.74
C LYS A 153 -18.83 -2.92 -1.09
N LEU A 154 -17.96 -2.30 -1.89
CA LEU A 154 -16.92 -1.38 -1.40
C LEU A 154 -17.55 -0.16 -0.73
N ASP A 155 -18.60 0.43 -1.33
CA ASP A 155 -19.32 1.55 -0.74
C ASP A 155 -19.90 1.23 0.63
N SER A 156 -20.43 0.02 0.80
CA SER A 156 -20.95 -0.43 2.09
C SER A 156 -19.86 -0.50 3.15
N VAL A 157 -18.67 -1.02 2.80
CA VAL A 157 -17.51 -1.05 3.71
C VAL A 157 -17.05 0.36 4.05
N TYR A 158 -16.86 1.22 3.05
CA TYR A 158 -16.33 2.56 3.25
C TYR A 158 -17.28 3.47 4.03
N SER A 159 -18.60 3.36 3.77
CA SER A 159 -19.62 4.05 4.57
C SER A 159 -19.60 3.59 6.03
N ALA A 160 -19.44 2.29 6.28
CA ALA A 160 -19.37 1.76 7.64
C ALA A 160 -18.10 2.23 8.38
N ILE A 161 -16.97 2.29 7.69
CA ILE A 161 -15.71 2.85 8.25
C ILE A 161 -15.91 4.33 8.60
N SER A 162 -16.43 5.15 7.68
CA SER A 162 -16.69 6.59 7.93
C SER A 162 -17.64 6.80 9.11
N SER A 163 -18.67 5.95 9.24
CA SER A 163 -19.63 6.05 10.34
C SER A 163 -19.01 5.72 11.70
N LYS A 164 -18.13 4.72 11.77
CA LYS A 164 -17.51 4.27 13.02
C LYS A 164 -16.27 5.10 13.42
N ALA A 165 -15.51 5.54 12.45
CA ALA A 165 -14.27 6.33 12.63
C ALA A 165 -14.34 7.64 11.83
N PRO A 166 -15.24 8.58 12.18
CA PRO A 166 -15.52 9.77 11.38
C PRO A 166 -14.34 10.74 11.29
N ASN A 167 -13.36 10.61 12.16
CA ASN A 167 -12.17 11.46 12.17
C ASN A 167 -10.93 10.78 11.55
N ALA A 168 -11.06 9.52 11.14
CA ALA A 168 -9.91 8.76 10.64
C ALA A 168 -9.52 9.20 9.24
N HIS A 169 -8.21 9.35 9.02
CA HIS A 169 -7.67 9.27 7.68
C HIS A 169 -7.70 7.81 7.21
N VAL A 170 -8.23 7.56 6.01
CA VAL A 170 -8.41 6.20 5.50
C VAL A 170 -7.59 6.01 4.23
N VAL A 171 -6.68 5.04 4.26
CA VAL A 171 -5.84 4.66 3.12
C VAL A 171 -6.27 3.28 2.61
N VAL A 172 -6.80 3.25 1.41
CA VAL A 172 -7.14 2.00 0.71
C VAL A 172 -5.98 1.61 -0.19
N LEU A 173 -5.31 0.50 0.12
CA LEU A 173 -4.16 0.03 -0.63
C LEU A 173 -4.60 -0.92 -1.75
N GLY A 174 -4.06 -0.70 -2.94
CA GLY A 174 -4.31 -1.54 -4.11
C GLY A 174 -3.51 -2.83 -4.11
N TYR A 175 -3.57 -3.54 -5.24
CA TYR A 175 -2.85 -4.78 -5.48
C TYR A 175 -1.74 -4.56 -6.53
N PRO A 176 -0.59 -5.25 -6.45
CA PRO A 176 0.48 -5.13 -7.42
C PRO A 176 0.09 -5.75 -8.76
N ARG A 177 0.84 -5.44 -9.80
CA ARG A 177 0.92 -6.31 -10.96
C ARG A 177 1.68 -7.56 -10.57
N PHE A 178 1.21 -8.73 -11.02
CA PHE A 178 1.74 -10.00 -10.56
C PHE A 178 2.98 -10.45 -11.32
N TYR A 179 3.05 -10.20 -12.62
CA TYR A 179 4.06 -10.78 -13.48
C TYR A 179 4.86 -9.72 -14.25
N GLN A 180 6.15 -9.90 -14.30
CA GLN A 180 6.98 -9.20 -15.27
C GLN A 180 6.67 -9.74 -16.67
N LEU A 181 6.40 -8.83 -17.62
CA LEU A 181 6.15 -9.15 -19.02
C LEU A 181 7.42 -8.98 -19.85
N GLY A 182 7.44 -9.57 -21.06
CA GLY A 182 8.59 -9.47 -21.95
C GLY A 182 9.83 -10.26 -21.49
N THR A 183 9.65 -11.20 -20.55
CA THR A 183 10.74 -12.03 -20.00
C THR A 183 10.34 -13.50 -20.00
N THR A 184 11.35 -14.39 -20.01
CA THR A 184 11.12 -15.82 -19.85
C THR A 184 10.58 -16.11 -18.47
N CYS A 185 9.43 -16.77 -18.39
CA CYS A 185 8.75 -17.12 -17.16
C CYS A 185 8.17 -18.52 -17.28
N LEU A 186 8.57 -19.42 -16.40
CA LEU A 186 8.05 -20.79 -16.41
C LEU A 186 6.63 -20.83 -15.83
N GLY A 187 5.79 -21.67 -16.38
CA GLY A 187 4.45 -22.00 -15.90
C GLY A 187 3.32 -21.34 -16.67
N LEU A 188 3.19 -20.01 -16.68
CA LEU A 188 2.12 -19.33 -17.41
C LEU A 188 2.61 -18.68 -18.70
N SER A 189 1.79 -18.80 -19.75
CA SER A 189 2.02 -18.10 -21.02
C SER A 189 2.00 -16.58 -20.81
N GLU A 190 2.62 -15.83 -21.72
CA GLU A 190 2.59 -14.37 -21.65
C GLU A 190 1.18 -13.81 -21.79
N THR A 191 0.32 -14.47 -22.58
CA THR A 191 -1.11 -14.14 -22.71
C THR A 191 -1.80 -14.16 -21.34
N LYS A 192 -1.60 -15.23 -20.54
CA LYS A 192 -2.18 -15.35 -19.20
C LYS A 192 -1.61 -14.30 -18.24
N ARG A 193 -0.29 -14.13 -18.24
CA ARG A 193 0.39 -13.15 -17.37
C ARG A 193 -0.09 -11.73 -17.63
N LYS A 194 -0.20 -11.36 -18.91
CA LYS A 194 -0.75 -10.05 -19.31
C LYS A 194 -2.20 -9.90 -18.86
N ALA A 195 -3.04 -10.89 -19.08
CA ALA A 195 -4.45 -10.84 -18.71
C ALA A 195 -4.63 -10.70 -17.18
N ILE A 196 -3.80 -11.37 -16.38
CA ILE A 196 -3.80 -11.26 -14.92
C ILE A 196 -3.39 -9.85 -14.48
N ASN A 197 -2.32 -9.28 -15.06
CA ASN A 197 -1.90 -7.91 -14.76
C ASN A 197 -2.98 -6.88 -15.12
N ASP A 198 -3.57 -7.01 -16.32
CA ASP A 198 -4.66 -6.14 -16.78
C ASP A 198 -5.89 -6.25 -15.86
N ALA A 199 -6.17 -7.42 -15.28
CA ALA A 199 -7.25 -7.61 -14.32
C ALA A 199 -6.94 -6.94 -12.97
N SER A 200 -5.69 -7.00 -12.50
CA SER A 200 -5.26 -6.26 -11.30
C SER A 200 -5.37 -4.74 -11.51
N ASP A 201 -4.94 -4.23 -12.67
CA ASP A 201 -5.09 -2.80 -13.00
C ASP A 201 -6.55 -2.37 -13.03
N HIS A 202 -7.42 -3.22 -13.60
CA HIS A 202 -8.87 -2.97 -13.65
C HIS A 202 -9.50 -2.93 -12.25
N LEU A 203 -9.17 -3.89 -11.40
CA LEU A 203 -9.61 -3.92 -10.01
C LEU A 203 -9.15 -2.68 -9.23
N ASN A 204 -7.88 -2.32 -9.36
CA ASN A 204 -7.32 -1.11 -8.73
C ASN A 204 -8.05 0.16 -9.17
N THR A 205 -8.41 0.27 -10.45
CA THR A 205 -9.18 1.40 -10.97
C THR A 205 -10.57 1.51 -10.32
N ALA A 206 -11.25 0.38 -10.14
CA ALA A 206 -12.54 0.35 -9.47
C ALA A 206 -12.42 0.72 -7.99
N ILE A 207 -11.44 0.15 -7.27
CA ILE A 207 -11.17 0.44 -5.87
C ILE A 207 -10.83 1.93 -5.67
N ALA A 208 -9.91 2.47 -6.48
CA ALA A 208 -9.48 3.87 -6.41
C ALA A 208 -10.67 4.84 -6.61
N LYS A 209 -11.53 4.55 -7.59
CA LYS A 209 -12.73 5.34 -7.83
C LYS A 209 -13.67 5.33 -6.63
N ARG A 210 -13.88 4.16 -6.00
CA ARG A 210 -14.78 4.05 -4.82
C ARG A 210 -14.15 4.73 -3.60
N ALA A 211 -12.84 4.56 -3.35
CA ALA A 211 -12.12 5.26 -2.30
C ALA A 211 -12.27 6.79 -2.43
N ALA A 212 -12.02 7.33 -3.63
CA ALA A 212 -12.17 8.76 -3.90
C ALA A 212 -13.59 9.27 -3.65
N ASN A 213 -14.64 8.50 -4.00
CA ASN A 213 -16.04 8.87 -3.77
C ASN A 213 -16.40 8.98 -2.28
N HIS A 214 -15.62 8.36 -1.40
CA HIS A 214 -15.77 8.42 0.05
C HIS A 214 -14.77 9.37 0.73
N GLY A 215 -13.97 10.11 -0.05
CA GLY A 215 -12.93 11.00 0.48
C GLY A 215 -11.72 10.23 1.06
N PHE A 216 -11.56 8.97 0.69
CA PHE A 216 -10.45 8.12 1.12
C PHE A 216 -9.27 8.24 0.15
N THR A 217 -8.07 8.08 0.66
CA THR A 217 -6.84 8.04 -0.14
C THR A 217 -6.64 6.65 -0.73
N PHE A 218 -6.34 6.56 -2.03
CA PHE A 218 -5.95 5.30 -2.66
C PHE A 218 -4.42 5.22 -2.76
N GLY A 219 -3.83 4.24 -2.08
CA GLY A 219 -2.41 3.92 -2.13
C GLY A 219 -2.10 2.93 -3.27
N ASP A 220 -1.54 3.43 -4.37
CA ASP A 220 -1.17 2.61 -5.53
C ASP A 220 0.20 1.96 -5.34
N VAL A 221 0.22 0.66 -5.08
CA VAL A 221 1.45 -0.10 -4.87
C VAL A 221 2.13 -0.58 -6.16
N ARG A 222 1.51 -0.39 -7.33
CA ARG A 222 2.05 -0.91 -8.60
C ARG A 222 3.43 -0.35 -8.92
N GLY A 223 3.65 0.93 -8.60
CA GLY A 223 4.93 1.60 -8.83
C GLY A 223 6.07 1.01 -8.00
N THR A 224 5.84 0.73 -6.72
CA THR A 224 6.83 0.17 -5.80
C THR A 224 7.16 -1.29 -6.11
N PHE A 225 6.25 -2.02 -6.75
CA PHE A 225 6.49 -3.41 -7.18
C PHE A 225 7.10 -3.52 -8.59
N THR A 226 7.29 -2.42 -9.32
CA THR A 226 7.91 -2.45 -10.65
C THR A 226 9.35 -2.99 -10.56
N GLY A 227 9.64 -4.05 -11.31
CA GLY A 227 10.92 -4.78 -11.27
C GLY A 227 10.99 -5.84 -10.17
N HIS A 228 9.94 -5.99 -9.37
CA HIS A 228 9.82 -6.97 -8.28
C HIS A 228 8.62 -7.93 -8.46
N GLU A 229 8.04 -7.95 -9.65
CA GLU A 229 6.97 -8.88 -10.01
C GLU A 229 7.50 -10.32 -10.11
N ILE A 230 6.62 -11.30 -10.17
CA ILE A 230 6.98 -12.70 -10.45
C ILE A 230 7.69 -12.76 -11.80
N CYS A 231 8.77 -13.53 -11.87
CA CYS A 231 9.70 -13.64 -13.00
C CYS A 231 10.61 -12.43 -13.23
N SER A 232 10.68 -11.49 -12.31
CA SER A 232 11.80 -10.56 -12.21
C SER A 232 13.01 -11.22 -11.55
N GLY A 233 14.18 -10.60 -11.64
CA GLY A 233 15.40 -11.08 -10.97
C GLY A 233 15.35 -10.98 -9.45
N ASP A 234 14.44 -10.13 -8.89
CA ASP A 234 14.24 -9.91 -7.47
C ASP A 234 12.73 -9.85 -7.16
N SER A 235 12.07 -11.00 -7.24
CA SER A 235 10.63 -11.09 -7.02
C SER A 235 10.24 -10.93 -5.54
N TRP A 236 9.39 -9.95 -5.25
CA TRP A 236 8.78 -9.71 -3.93
C TRP A 236 7.43 -10.41 -3.76
N LEU A 237 6.97 -11.10 -4.78
CA LEU A 237 5.77 -11.93 -4.74
C LEU A 237 6.14 -13.41 -4.78
N HIS A 238 5.38 -14.25 -4.11
CA HIS A 238 5.44 -15.69 -4.33
C HIS A 238 4.82 -16.02 -5.70
N SER A 239 5.48 -16.89 -6.45
CA SER A 239 4.84 -17.63 -7.54
C SER A 239 3.91 -18.71 -6.95
N VAL A 240 3.46 -19.67 -7.76
CA VAL A 240 2.74 -20.84 -7.23
C VAL A 240 3.65 -21.56 -6.22
N ASN A 241 3.20 -21.63 -4.98
CA ASN A 241 3.86 -22.39 -3.91
C ASN A 241 3.08 -23.70 -3.65
N TRP A 242 3.54 -24.80 -4.23
CA TRP A 242 2.88 -26.11 -4.08
C TRP A 242 2.97 -26.69 -2.68
N LEU A 243 3.89 -26.20 -1.82
CA LEU A 243 4.05 -26.63 -0.44
C LEU A 243 3.11 -25.87 0.51
N ASP A 244 2.79 -24.62 0.20
CA ASP A 244 1.75 -23.80 0.85
C ASP A 244 1.02 -22.99 -0.20
N ILE A 245 0.00 -23.60 -0.79
CA ILE A 245 -0.77 -22.97 -1.87
C ILE A 245 -1.41 -21.63 -1.43
N GLY A 246 -1.69 -21.50 -0.15
CA GLY A 246 -2.27 -20.29 0.43
C GLY A 246 -1.34 -19.07 0.41
N GLU A 247 -0.01 -19.29 0.27
CA GLU A 247 0.96 -18.20 0.11
C GLU A 247 1.19 -17.79 -1.35
N SER A 248 0.69 -18.58 -2.32
CA SER A 248 0.84 -18.27 -3.74
C SER A 248 0.30 -16.89 -4.06
N TYR A 249 1.07 -16.14 -4.84
CA TYR A 249 0.74 -14.78 -5.30
C TYR A 249 0.71 -13.70 -4.22
N HIS A 250 1.03 -14.03 -2.99
CA HIS A 250 1.10 -13.05 -1.90
C HIS A 250 2.48 -12.38 -1.80
N PRO A 251 2.55 -11.17 -1.22
CA PRO A 251 3.82 -10.49 -0.99
C PRO A 251 4.68 -11.22 0.03
N LYS A 252 5.95 -11.41 -0.31
CA LYS A 252 6.99 -11.79 0.65
C LYS A 252 7.26 -10.65 1.64
N ALA A 253 8.08 -10.88 2.66
CA ALA A 253 8.49 -9.82 3.60
C ALA A 253 9.07 -8.57 2.91
N PRO A 254 9.95 -8.68 1.86
CA PRO A 254 10.37 -7.49 1.10
C PRO A 254 9.21 -6.76 0.40
N GLY A 255 8.21 -7.49 -0.11
CA GLY A 255 7.02 -6.88 -0.71
C GLY A 255 6.17 -6.10 0.31
N GLN A 256 6.13 -6.55 1.56
CA GLN A 256 5.47 -5.81 2.63
C GLN A 256 6.26 -4.54 3.02
N SER A 257 7.58 -4.67 3.25
CA SER A 257 8.42 -3.58 3.73
C SER A 257 8.86 -2.60 2.65
N GLY A 258 9.11 -3.06 1.42
CA GLY A 258 9.54 -2.22 0.30
C GLY A 258 8.43 -1.84 -0.68
N GLY A 259 7.37 -2.64 -0.74
CA GLY A 259 6.22 -2.42 -1.63
C GLY A 259 5.08 -1.66 -0.96
N TYR A 260 4.50 -2.21 0.09
CA TYR A 260 3.31 -1.67 0.76
C TYR A 260 3.62 -0.55 1.76
N LEU A 261 4.60 -0.75 2.65
CA LEU A 261 4.91 0.21 3.72
C LEU A 261 5.26 1.61 3.21
N PRO A 262 6.12 1.79 2.17
CA PRO A 262 6.41 3.11 1.65
C PRO A 262 5.17 3.83 1.08
N VAL A 263 4.22 3.06 0.51
CA VAL A 263 2.97 3.63 -0.01
C VAL A 263 2.06 4.06 1.14
N LEU A 264 1.97 3.28 2.22
CA LEU A 264 1.23 3.72 3.41
C LEU A 264 1.86 4.99 3.99
N ASN A 265 3.19 5.01 4.23
CA ASN A 265 3.91 6.18 4.76
C ASN A 265 3.80 7.45 3.91
N ALA A 266 3.55 7.32 2.61
CA ALA A 266 3.37 8.47 1.72
C ALA A 266 1.93 8.99 1.69
N ASN A 267 1.01 8.25 2.30
CA ASN A 267 -0.43 8.51 2.23
C ASN A 267 -1.13 8.48 3.61
N ASP A 268 -0.37 8.38 4.72
CA ASP A 268 -0.86 8.39 6.11
C ASP A 268 -1.04 9.79 6.71
#